data_93d191896bbf0a75a68d5dba3ad9f61e
#
_entry.id   93d191896bbf0a75a68d5dba3ad9f61e
#
_cell.length_a   1.000
_cell.length_b   1.000
_cell.length_c   1.000
_cell.angle_alpha   90.00
_cell.angle_beta   90.00
_cell.angle_gamma   90.00
#
_symmetry.space_group_name_H-M   'P 1'
#
loop_
_entity.id
_entity.type
_entity.pdbx_description
1 polymer ?
#
loop_
_entity_poly.entity_id
_entity_poly.type
_entity_poly.pdbx_seq_one_letter_code
_entity_poly.pdbx_strand_id
1 'polypeptide(L)'
;MERRKTRQIQLGNVKIGGGAPVAVQSMTNTHTDDVAATLAQINRLAEAGCDIVRCAVPDMAAAEGLKEIVKKSPIPVIADIHFDYKLALAAVDAGVSGLRLNPGNIGGEDKVRAVVEAVKPLNIPIRIGVNAGSLPKDLLEKYGHPTPEALVEAAWRHIRILESMDYRNIKISLKAHDVPLTIAAYRLLASQCDYPLHVGITEAGTINSGIIKSAVGIGTLLAEGIGDTIRVSLTGDPVQEVKTGFAILKALGLREYGPTLISCPTCGRTRINLEKLALTVEKKLDGITEPITVAVMGCVVNGPGEAREADVGIAGGIGEGLLFHKGEILRKVKEEEIVDELFKEIDKILMERKNK
;
A
#
# COMPACT_ATOMS: atom_id res chain seq x y z
N MET A 1 15.73 -10.41 -0.63
CA MET A 1 15.13 -10.19 -1.96
C MET A 1 15.81 -8.99 -2.61
N GLU A 2 16.37 -9.14 -3.82
CA GLU A 2 17.01 -8.04 -4.52
C GLU A 2 15.93 -7.19 -5.24
N ARG A 3 15.92 -5.88 -4.99
CA ARG A 3 14.97 -4.97 -5.62
C ARG A 3 15.58 -4.34 -6.87
N ARG A 4 14.74 -4.12 -7.89
CA ARG A 4 15.12 -3.41 -9.12
C ARG A 4 15.75 -2.05 -8.78
N LYS A 5 16.86 -1.72 -9.40
CA LYS A 5 17.48 -0.40 -9.27
C LYS A 5 16.62 0.64 -9.98
N THR A 6 16.15 1.63 -9.23
CA THR A 6 15.34 2.73 -9.74
C THR A 6 15.94 4.06 -9.31
N ARG A 7 15.68 5.12 -10.08
CA ARG A 7 15.98 6.47 -9.60
C ARG A 7 15.13 6.81 -8.40
N GLN A 8 15.62 7.66 -7.52
CA GLN A 8 14.86 8.14 -6.35
C GLN A 8 14.10 9.41 -6.70
N ILE A 9 12.84 9.48 -6.30
CA ILE A 9 12.04 10.71 -6.29
C ILE A 9 11.60 11.02 -4.85
N GLN A 10 11.22 12.28 -4.60
CA GLN A 10 10.77 12.74 -3.29
C GLN A 10 9.31 13.19 -3.38
N LEU A 11 8.46 12.71 -2.46
CA LEU A 11 7.05 13.04 -2.37
C LEU A 11 6.74 13.55 -0.95
N GLY A 12 6.75 14.87 -0.76
CA GLY A 12 6.79 15.46 0.58
C GLY A 12 8.00 14.95 1.37
N ASN A 13 7.78 14.31 2.50
CA ASN A 13 8.81 13.68 3.33
C ASN A 13 9.10 12.22 2.97
N VAL A 14 8.40 11.63 1.98
CA VAL A 14 8.53 10.21 1.61
C VAL A 14 9.47 10.06 0.40
N LYS A 15 10.53 9.27 0.57
CA LYS A 15 11.44 8.84 -0.51
C LYS A 15 10.85 7.64 -1.24
N ILE A 16 10.89 7.64 -2.57
CA ILE A 16 10.33 6.58 -3.43
C ILE A 16 11.39 6.16 -4.44
N GLY A 17 11.63 4.86 -4.57
CA GLY A 17 12.70 4.34 -5.41
C GLY A 17 14.08 4.51 -4.78
N GLY A 18 15.15 4.22 -5.51
CA GLY A 18 16.53 4.34 -5.03
C GLY A 18 16.84 3.45 -3.81
N GLY A 19 16.13 2.33 -3.65
CA GLY A 19 16.30 1.44 -2.50
C GLY A 19 15.48 1.84 -1.25
N ALA A 20 14.73 2.94 -1.28
CA ALA A 20 13.85 3.32 -0.18
C ALA A 20 12.78 2.23 0.10
N PRO A 21 12.26 2.12 1.34
CA PRO A 21 11.16 1.20 1.64
C PRO A 21 9.97 1.38 0.71
N VAL A 22 9.28 0.28 0.37
CA VAL A 22 8.06 0.35 -0.46
C VAL A 22 6.98 1.10 0.30
N ALA A 23 6.48 2.21 -0.26
CA ALA A 23 5.47 3.03 0.38
C ALA A 23 4.05 2.55 0.08
N VAL A 24 3.19 2.57 1.10
CA VAL A 24 1.75 2.27 0.98
C VAL A 24 1.00 3.56 0.70
N GLN A 25 0.32 3.62 -0.43
CA GLN A 25 -0.55 4.73 -0.80
C GLN A 25 -2.00 4.28 -0.79
N SER A 26 -2.90 5.14 -0.27
CA SER A 26 -4.34 4.99 -0.46
C SER A 26 -4.95 6.21 -1.14
N MET A 27 -6.28 6.24 -1.24
CA MET A 27 -7.02 7.34 -1.87
C MET A 27 -8.28 7.58 -1.07
N THR A 28 -8.62 8.86 -0.85
CA THR A 28 -9.90 9.22 -0.25
C THR A 28 -11.06 8.88 -1.18
N ASN A 29 -12.18 8.50 -0.59
CA ASN A 29 -13.46 8.31 -1.29
C ASN A 29 -14.51 9.38 -0.90
N THR A 30 -14.09 10.40 -0.13
CA THR A 30 -14.85 11.59 0.16
C THR A 30 -14.77 12.58 -1.00
N HIS A 31 -15.72 13.50 -1.10
CA HIS A 31 -15.61 14.66 -1.98
C HIS A 31 -14.55 15.60 -1.43
N THR A 32 -13.59 16.01 -2.26
CA THR A 32 -12.41 16.79 -1.81
C THR A 32 -12.78 18.22 -1.39
N ASP A 33 -13.88 18.76 -1.87
CA ASP A 33 -14.48 20.04 -1.42
C ASP A 33 -15.11 19.94 -0.02
N ASP A 34 -15.49 18.74 0.44
CA ASP A 34 -15.78 18.49 1.85
C ASP A 34 -14.47 18.26 2.63
N VAL A 35 -13.83 19.37 2.95
CA VAL A 35 -12.53 19.41 3.63
C VAL A 35 -12.56 18.67 4.96
N ALA A 36 -13.66 18.80 5.74
CA ALA A 36 -13.75 18.19 7.06
C ALA A 36 -13.81 16.66 6.97
N ALA A 37 -14.69 16.12 6.11
CA ALA A 37 -14.81 14.68 5.90
C ALA A 37 -13.50 14.10 5.30
N THR A 38 -12.88 14.82 4.37
CA THR A 38 -11.63 14.39 3.74
C THR A 38 -10.47 14.34 4.74
N LEU A 39 -10.30 15.35 5.59
CA LEU A 39 -9.29 15.35 6.64
C LEU A 39 -9.54 14.25 7.69
N ALA A 40 -10.78 14.04 8.10
CA ALA A 40 -11.11 12.95 9.01
C ALA A 40 -10.71 11.58 8.43
N GLN A 41 -10.96 11.36 7.14
CA GLN A 41 -10.55 10.13 6.46
C GLN A 41 -9.03 10.02 6.32
N ILE A 42 -8.32 11.11 5.97
CA ILE A 42 -6.86 11.14 5.89
C ILE A 42 -6.23 10.79 7.24
N ASN A 43 -6.75 11.32 8.35
CA ASN A 43 -6.26 11.00 9.69
C ASN A 43 -6.41 9.49 9.99
N ARG A 44 -7.57 8.89 9.71
CA ARG A 44 -7.78 7.44 9.84
C ARG A 44 -6.81 6.62 8.98
N LEU A 45 -6.52 7.08 7.76
CA LEU A 45 -5.55 6.43 6.89
C LEU A 45 -4.12 6.53 7.46
N ALA A 46 -3.74 7.71 7.97
CA ALA A 46 -2.45 7.92 8.61
C ALA A 46 -2.28 7.07 9.87
N GLU A 47 -3.31 6.99 10.73
CA GLU A 47 -3.34 6.12 11.91
C GLU A 47 -3.18 4.64 11.54
N ALA A 48 -3.71 4.21 10.38
CA ALA A 48 -3.51 2.87 9.84
C ALA A 48 -2.11 2.65 9.21
N GLY A 49 -1.25 3.68 9.20
CA GLY A 49 0.11 3.64 8.68
C GLY A 49 0.26 4.04 7.21
N CYS A 50 -0.76 4.60 6.57
CA CYS A 50 -0.65 5.06 5.18
C CYS A 50 0.48 6.08 5.02
N ASP A 51 1.40 5.84 4.09
CA ASP A 51 2.54 6.73 3.86
C ASP A 51 2.15 7.95 3.00
N ILE A 52 1.18 7.80 2.08
CA ILE A 52 0.81 8.81 1.08
C ILE A 52 -0.69 8.71 0.78
N VAL A 53 -1.38 9.83 0.72
CA VAL A 53 -2.79 9.87 0.31
C VAL A 53 -2.98 10.57 -1.03
N ARG A 54 -3.96 10.12 -1.82
CA ARG A 54 -4.38 10.76 -3.07
C ARG A 54 -5.82 11.24 -2.94
N CYS A 55 -6.09 12.50 -3.33
CA CYS A 55 -7.41 13.10 -3.39
C CYS A 55 -7.82 13.37 -4.83
N ALA A 56 -9.07 13.09 -5.18
CA ALA A 56 -9.62 13.41 -6.50
C ALA A 56 -9.84 14.93 -6.63
N VAL A 57 -9.51 15.49 -7.79
CA VAL A 57 -9.72 16.92 -8.08
C VAL A 57 -10.52 17.05 -9.38
N PRO A 58 -11.84 16.85 -9.32
CA PRO A 58 -12.69 16.92 -10.50
C PRO A 58 -12.96 18.36 -10.98
N ASP A 59 -12.89 19.34 -10.09
CA ASP A 59 -13.25 20.73 -10.35
C ASP A 59 -12.45 21.73 -9.46
N MET A 60 -12.73 23.03 -9.64
CA MET A 60 -12.06 24.09 -8.88
C MET A 60 -12.46 24.14 -7.40
N ALA A 61 -13.64 23.69 -7.02
CA ALA A 61 -14.04 23.62 -5.62
C ALA A 61 -13.18 22.60 -4.85
N ALA A 62 -12.95 21.43 -5.46
CA ALA A 62 -12.04 20.42 -4.93
C ALA A 62 -10.58 20.94 -4.88
N ALA A 63 -10.12 21.67 -5.91
CA ALA A 63 -8.79 22.27 -5.92
C ALA A 63 -8.62 23.34 -4.81
N GLU A 64 -9.63 24.14 -4.53
CA GLU A 64 -9.62 25.10 -3.42
C GLU A 64 -9.59 24.40 -2.06
N GLY A 65 -10.37 23.32 -1.90
CA GLY A 65 -10.36 22.48 -0.69
C GLY A 65 -8.98 21.90 -0.37
N LEU A 66 -8.16 21.60 -1.39
CA LEU A 66 -6.80 21.10 -1.19
C LEU A 66 -5.91 22.03 -0.38
N LYS A 67 -6.09 23.34 -0.43
CA LYS A 67 -5.26 24.29 0.33
C LYS A 67 -5.29 24.01 1.83
N GLU A 68 -6.47 23.76 2.35
CA GLU A 68 -6.62 23.45 3.77
C GLU A 68 -6.27 22.00 4.06
N ILE A 69 -6.62 21.06 3.18
CA ILE A 69 -6.29 19.65 3.31
C ILE A 69 -4.77 19.46 3.37
N VAL A 70 -4.00 20.01 2.44
CA VAL A 70 -2.54 19.89 2.41
C VAL A 70 -1.90 20.49 3.66
N LYS A 71 -2.40 21.63 4.13
CA LYS A 71 -1.88 22.31 5.34
C LYS A 71 -2.07 21.47 6.62
N LYS A 72 -3.18 20.71 6.72
CA LYS A 72 -3.55 19.94 7.93
C LYS A 72 -3.29 18.46 7.84
N SER A 73 -3.01 17.94 6.65
CA SER A 73 -2.75 16.51 6.46
C SER A 73 -1.46 16.08 7.16
N PRO A 74 -1.50 14.99 7.96
CA PRO A 74 -0.29 14.44 8.58
C PRO A 74 0.63 13.69 7.60
N ILE A 75 0.14 13.40 6.38
CA ILE A 75 0.86 12.65 5.35
C ILE A 75 0.80 13.37 4.00
N PRO A 76 1.78 13.18 3.11
CA PRO A 76 1.83 13.82 1.79
C PRO A 76 0.57 13.57 0.96
N VAL A 77 0.06 14.64 0.34
CA VAL A 77 -1.15 14.62 -0.50
C VAL A 77 -0.78 14.67 -1.97
N ILE A 78 -1.37 13.78 -2.77
CA ILE A 78 -1.30 13.78 -4.25
C ILE A 78 -2.64 14.25 -4.80
N ALA A 79 -2.63 15.18 -5.73
CA ALA A 79 -3.81 15.55 -6.51
C ALA A 79 -3.98 14.63 -7.72
N ASP A 80 -5.20 14.11 -7.90
CA ASP A 80 -5.58 13.26 -9.04
C ASP A 80 -6.29 14.09 -10.10
N ILE A 81 -5.58 14.45 -11.16
CA ILE A 81 -6.04 15.30 -12.25
C ILE A 81 -6.28 14.45 -13.51
N HIS A 82 -7.43 14.59 -14.13
CA HIS A 82 -7.79 13.79 -15.31
C HIS A 82 -7.65 14.55 -16.64
N PHE A 83 -8.23 15.74 -16.78
CA PHE A 83 -8.39 16.37 -18.08
C PHE A 83 -8.04 17.87 -18.14
N ASP A 84 -8.14 18.59 -17.02
CA ASP A 84 -7.93 20.04 -17.01
C ASP A 84 -6.61 20.42 -16.36
N TYR A 85 -5.69 21.00 -17.14
CA TYR A 85 -4.39 21.49 -16.67
C TYR A 85 -4.52 22.61 -15.62
N LYS A 86 -5.62 23.39 -15.63
CA LYS A 86 -5.84 24.47 -14.64
C LYS A 86 -6.02 23.89 -13.24
N LEU A 87 -6.65 22.71 -13.13
CA LEU A 87 -6.76 22.02 -11.85
C LEU A 87 -5.39 21.53 -11.34
N ALA A 88 -4.49 21.12 -12.27
CA ALA A 88 -3.12 20.78 -11.91
C ALA A 88 -2.36 22.01 -11.37
N LEU A 89 -2.48 23.16 -12.01
CA LEU A 89 -1.87 24.41 -11.53
C LEU A 89 -2.43 24.83 -10.17
N ALA A 90 -3.74 24.81 -9.98
CA ALA A 90 -4.39 25.11 -8.70
C ALA A 90 -3.97 24.15 -7.58
N ALA A 91 -3.78 22.85 -7.90
CA ALA A 91 -3.27 21.88 -6.95
C ALA A 91 -1.80 22.14 -6.56
N VAL A 92 -0.96 22.58 -7.52
CA VAL A 92 0.42 23.00 -7.23
C VAL A 92 0.43 24.22 -6.31
N ASP A 93 -0.40 25.22 -6.59
CA ASP A 93 -0.55 26.42 -5.75
C ASP A 93 -1.05 26.09 -4.34
N ALA A 94 -1.87 25.03 -4.20
CA ALA A 94 -2.29 24.50 -2.91
C ALA A 94 -1.17 23.76 -2.13
N GLY A 95 -0.01 23.51 -2.76
CA GLY A 95 1.16 22.92 -2.12
C GLY A 95 1.14 21.39 -2.07
N VAL A 96 0.46 20.71 -3.01
CA VAL A 96 0.44 19.23 -3.04
C VAL A 96 1.84 18.67 -3.23
N SER A 97 2.07 17.48 -2.65
CA SER A 97 3.38 16.79 -2.73
C SER A 97 3.60 16.03 -4.05
N GLY A 98 2.56 15.88 -4.86
CA GLY A 98 2.65 15.19 -6.15
C GLY A 98 1.38 15.34 -6.97
N LEU A 99 1.52 15.13 -8.28
CA LEU A 99 0.40 15.07 -9.21
C LEU A 99 0.23 13.67 -9.79
N ARG A 100 -1.01 13.23 -9.96
CA ARG A 100 -1.32 12.12 -10.87
C ARG A 100 -2.03 12.70 -12.07
N LEU A 101 -1.41 12.61 -13.22
CA LEU A 101 -2.01 13.01 -14.50
C LEU A 101 -1.35 12.26 -15.67
N ASN A 102 -2.04 12.25 -16.79
CA ASN A 102 -1.48 11.75 -18.05
C ASN A 102 -1.29 12.98 -18.97
N PRO A 103 -0.03 13.37 -19.29
CA PRO A 103 0.24 14.56 -20.07
C PRO A 103 -0.56 14.67 -21.37
N GLY A 104 -0.72 13.56 -22.09
CA GLY A 104 -1.51 13.53 -23.32
C GLY A 104 -3.04 13.77 -23.16
N ASN A 105 -3.56 13.80 -21.91
CA ASN A 105 -4.98 13.99 -21.64
C ASN A 105 -5.35 15.40 -21.19
N ILE A 106 -4.38 16.22 -20.79
CA ILE A 106 -4.64 17.55 -20.21
C ILE A 106 -4.63 18.68 -21.24
N GLY A 107 -4.42 18.35 -22.52
CA GLY A 107 -4.47 19.27 -23.66
C GLY A 107 -3.19 19.30 -24.48
N GLY A 108 -2.99 20.39 -25.23
CA GLY A 108 -1.82 20.56 -26.09
C GLY A 108 -0.51 20.75 -25.34
N GLU A 109 0.60 20.81 -26.09
CA GLU A 109 1.95 20.93 -25.55
C GLU A 109 2.13 22.16 -24.66
N ASP A 110 1.51 23.29 -25.00
CA ASP A 110 1.50 24.53 -24.22
C ASP A 110 0.96 24.33 -22.80
N LYS A 111 -0.12 23.55 -22.65
CA LYS A 111 -0.74 23.25 -21.36
C LYS A 111 0.11 22.31 -20.52
N VAL A 112 0.71 21.29 -21.16
CA VAL A 112 1.65 20.38 -20.46
C VAL A 112 2.88 21.17 -20.00
N ARG A 113 3.39 22.07 -20.85
CA ARG A 113 4.52 22.95 -20.51
C ARG A 113 4.22 23.81 -19.32
N ALA A 114 3.04 24.45 -19.26
CA ALA A 114 2.62 25.25 -18.11
C ALA A 114 2.63 24.45 -16.79
N VAL A 115 2.16 23.19 -16.83
CA VAL A 115 2.21 22.32 -15.66
C VAL A 115 3.66 21.95 -15.29
N VAL A 116 4.50 21.62 -16.28
CA VAL A 116 5.92 21.28 -16.04
C VAL A 116 6.67 22.47 -15.45
N GLU A 117 6.45 23.67 -15.97
CA GLU A 117 7.05 24.92 -15.44
C GLU A 117 6.63 25.20 -13.99
N ALA A 118 5.39 24.87 -13.63
CA ALA A 118 4.90 25.04 -12.26
C ALA A 118 5.50 23.99 -11.29
N VAL A 119 5.62 22.73 -11.69
CA VAL A 119 6.11 21.66 -10.80
C VAL A 119 7.63 21.58 -10.71
N LYS A 120 8.36 21.97 -11.77
CA LYS A 120 9.82 21.83 -11.88
C LYS A 120 10.60 22.56 -10.76
N PRO A 121 10.34 23.85 -10.46
CA PRO A 121 11.03 24.57 -9.40
C PRO A 121 10.71 24.05 -7.98
N LEU A 122 9.54 23.41 -7.81
CA LEU A 122 9.09 22.83 -6.55
C LEU A 122 9.48 21.35 -6.41
N ASN A 123 10.08 20.77 -7.46
CA ASN A 123 10.44 19.35 -7.54
C ASN A 123 9.26 18.40 -7.24
N ILE A 124 8.04 18.74 -7.66
CA ILE A 124 6.82 17.95 -7.41
C ILE A 124 6.73 16.81 -8.43
N PRO A 125 6.79 15.53 -8.01
CA PRO A 125 6.77 14.42 -8.96
C PRO A 125 5.40 14.26 -9.65
N ILE A 126 5.45 13.86 -10.93
CA ILE A 126 4.27 13.51 -11.72
C ILE A 126 4.16 11.99 -11.81
N ARG A 127 2.99 11.43 -11.44
CA ARG A 127 2.69 10.04 -11.70
C ARG A 127 1.86 9.88 -12.97
N ILE A 128 2.45 9.25 -13.96
CA ILE A 128 1.73 8.75 -15.15
C ILE A 128 0.94 7.52 -14.75
N GLY A 129 -0.37 7.51 -15.03
CA GLY A 129 -1.27 6.42 -14.65
C GLY A 129 -2.05 5.87 -15.84
N VAL A 130 -1.53 4.82 -16.47
CA VAL A 130 -2.22 4.11 -17.55
C VAL A 130 -3.11 3.03 -16.96
N ASN A 131 -4.37 2.98 -17.41
CA ASN A 131 -5.31 1.91 -17.08
C ASN A 131 -5.77 1.22 -18.36
N ALA A 132 -5.91 -0.10 -18.32
CA ALA A 132 -6.36 -0.89 -19.48
C ALA A 132 -7.73 -0.44 -20.02
N GLY A 133 -8.65 -0.05 -19.12
CA GLY A 133 -9.99 0.42 -19.51
C GLY A 133 -10.03 1.81 -20.15
N SER A 134 -8.90 2.54 -20.19
CA SER A 134 -8.80 3.90 -20.77
C SER A 134 -7.65 4.04 -21.75
N LEU A 135 -7.28 2.96 -22.44
CA LEU A 135 -6.28 3.00 -23.50
C LEU A 135 -6.77 3.86 -24.68
N PRO A 136 -5.87 4.61 -25.35
CA PRO A 136 -6.17 5.34 -26.59
C PRO A 136 -6.75 4.42 -27.67
N LYS A 137 -7.72 4.95 -28.45
CA LYS A 137 -8.40 4.17 -29.49
C LYS A 137 -7.45 3.60 -30.54
N ASP A 138 -6.47 4.38 -30.98
CA ASP A 138 -5.46 3.95 -31.94
C ASP A 138 -4.60 2.78 -31.44
N LEU A 139 -4.36 2.70 -30.13
CA LEU A 139 -3.68 1.54 -29.55
C LEU A 139 -4.60 0.31 -29.48
N LEU A 140 -5.88 0.51 -29.19
CA LEU A 140 -6.86 -0.58 -29.23
C LEU A 140 -7.05 -1.11 -30.65
N GLU A 141 -7.04 -0.24 -31.67
CA GLU A 141 -7.08 -0.63 -33.09
C GLU A 141 -5.80 -1.40 -33.48
N LYS A 142 -4.63 -0.92 -33.04
CA LYS A 142 -3.33 -1.55 -33.34
C LYS A 142 -3.18 -2.93 -32.71
N TYR A 143 -3.61 -3.11 -31.46
CA TYR A 143 -3.39 -4.34 -30.69
C TYR A 143 -4.64 -5.23 -30.55
N GLY A 144 -5.80 -4.77 -31.02
CA GLY A 144 -7.09 -5.47 -30.98
C GLY A 144 -7.76 -5.46 -29.60
N HIS A 145 -6.99 -5.45 -28.51
CA HIS A 145 -7.46 -5.42 -27.13
C HIS A 145 -6.34 -4.91 -26.20
N PRO A 146 -6.60 -4.66 -24.91
CA PRO A 146 -5.53 -4.33 -23.96
C PRO A 146 -4.49 -5.46 -23.86
N THR A 147 -3.25 -5.16 -24.23
CA THR A 147 -2.10 -6.06 -24.10
C THR A 147 -0.99 -5.41 -23.24
N PRO A 148 -0.01 -6.17 -22.76
CA PRO A 148 1.15 -5.58 -22.07
C PRO A 148 1.84 -4.50 -22.89
N GLU A 149 2.03 -4.76 -24.20
CA GLU A 149 2.67 -3.84 -25.15
C GLU A 149 1.86 -2.56 -25.35
N ALA A 150 0.53 -2.67 -25.44
CA ALA A 150 -0.37 -1.51 -25.55
C ALA A 150 -0.28 -0.60 -24.31
N LEU A 151 -0.27 -1.19 -23.11
CA LEU A 151 -0.13 -0.46 -21.86
C LEU A 151 1.24 0.23 -21.75
N VAL A 152 2.30 -0.46 -22.11
CA VAL A 152 3.67 0.07 -22.10
C VAL A 152 3.84 1.16 -23.13
N GLU A 153 3.34 0.98 -24.37
CA GLU A 153 3.38 2.02 -25.41
C GLU A 153 2.62 3.28 -24.97
N ALA A 154 1.43 3.12 -24.39
CA ALA A 154 0.68 4.24 -23.83
C ALA A 154 1.47 5.01 -22.76
N ALA A 155 2.16 4.30 -21.86
CA ALA A 155 3.02 4.94 -20.86
C ALA A 155 4.18 5.68 -21.50
N TRP A 156 4.88 5.09 -22.46
CA TRP A 156 5.99 5.73 -23.16
C TRP A 156 5.58 6.98 -23.90
N ARG A 157 4.38 7.05 -24.50
CA ARG A 157 3.89 8.29 -25.11
C ARG A 157 3.86 9.44 -24.11
N HIS A 158 3.35 9.21 -22.90
CA HIS A 158 3.30 10.21 -21.83
C HIS A 158 4.69 10.53 -21.25
N ILE A 159 5.57 9.53 -21.10
CA ILE A 159 6.94 9.71 -20.62
C ILE A 159 7.70 10.63 -21.58
N ARG A 160 7.65 10.34 -22.89
CA ARG A 160 8.36 11.12 -23.90
C ARG A 160 7.94 12.59 -23.94
N ILE A 161 6.67 12.89 -23.70
CA ILE A 161 6.19 14.28 -23.60
C ILE A 161 6.89 15.00 -22.43
N LEU A 162 6.99 14.38 -21.26
CA LEU A 162 7.69 14.99 -20.13
C LEU A 162 9.20 15.05 -20.33
N GLU A 163 9.81 14.01 -20.90
CA GLU A 163 11.24 13.99 -21.21
C GLU A 163 11.64 15.05 -22.25
N SER A 164 10.78 15.33 -23.26
CA SER A 164 11.02 16.40 -24.24
C SER A 164 11.05 17.80 -23.61
N MET A 165 10.46 17.96 -22.42
CA MET A 165 10.47 19.17 -21.61
C MET A 165 11.55 19.15 -20.52
N ASP A 166 12.51 18.19 -20.62
CA ASP A 166 13.55 17.97 -19.60
C ASP A 166 12.95 17.77 -18.20
N TYR A 167 11.86 16.99 -18.10
CA TYR A 167 11.24 16.64 -16.85
C TYR A 167 11.27 15.13 -16.61
N ARG A 168 12.02 14.70 -15.58
CA ARG A 168 12.28 13.30 -15.28
C ARG A 168 11.89 12.90 -13.86
N ASN A 169 11.26 13.80 -13.09
CA ASN A 169 10.71 13.48 -11.77
C ASN A 169 9.36 12.75 -11.92
N ILE A 170 9.43 11.53 -12.43
CA ILE A 170 8.29 10.74 -12.91
C ILE A 170 8.18 9.45 -12.11
N LYS A 171 6.93 9.05 -11.81
CA LYS A 171 6.54 7.73 -11.33
C LYS A 171 5.49 7.15 -12.28
N ILE A 172 5.47 5.82 -12.49
CA ILE A 172 4.61 5.21 -13.50
C ILE A 172 3.72 4.14 -12.87
N SER A 173 2.49 4.02 -13.35
CA SER A 173 1.61 2.90 -13.03
C SER A 173 0.90 2.38 -14.28
N LEU A 174 0.85 1.04 -14.41
CA LEU A 174 0.14 0.29 -15.45
C LEU A 174 -0.86 -0.64 -14.77
N LYS A 175 -2.14 -0.34 -14.83
CA LYS A 175 -3.15 -1.09 -14.06
C LYS A 175 -4.22 -1.68 -14.96
N ALA A 176 -4.58 -2.92 -14.67
CA ALA A 176 -5.76 -3.60 -15.20
C ALA A 176 -6.47 -4.33 -14.05
N HIS A 177 -7.71 -4.79 -14.28
CA HIS A 177 -8.41 -5.70 -13.37
C HIS A 177 -7.91 -7.14 -13.55
N ASP A 178 -7.32 -7.44 -14.71
CA ASP A 178 -6.68 -8.71 -15.03
C ASP A 178 -5.28 -8.77 -14.42
N VAL A 179 -5.03 -9.75 -13.55
CA VAL A 179 -3.78 -9.89 -12.81
C VAL A 179 -2.63 -10.32 -13.72
N PRO A 180 -2.74 -11.36 -14.57
CA PRO A 180 -1.72 -11.74 -15.54
C PRO A 180 -1.30 -10.60 -16.47
N LEU A 181 -2.26 -9.87 -17.03
CA LEU A 181 -1.98 -8.71 -17.88
C LEU A 181 -1.19 -7.64 -17.14
N THR A 182 -1.60 -7.33 -15.90
CA THR A 182 -0.91 -6.33 -15.07
C THR A 182 0.53 -6.75 -14.79
N ILE A 183 0.76 -8.01 -14.38
CA ILE A 183 2.09 -8.54 -14.11
C ILE A 183 2.97 -8.46 -15.37
N ALA A 184 2.47 -8.91 -16.52
CA ALA A 184 3.21 -8.88 -17.78
C ALA A 184 3.57 -7.45 -18.21
N ALA A 185 2.64 -6.49 -18.08
CA ALA A 185 2.88 -5.09 -18.41
C ALA A 185 3.97 -4.46 -17.52
N TYR A 186 3.93 -4.71 -16.21
CA TYR A 186 4.97 -4.19 -15.30
C TYR A 186 6.34 -4.83 -15.55
N ARG A 187 6.41 -6.15 -15.81
CA ARG A 187 7.67 -6.82 -16.18
C ARG A 187 8.27 -6.20 -17.43
N LEU A 188 7.44 -5.98 -18.46
CA LEU A 188 7.87 -5.39 -19.72
C LEU A 188 8.38 -3.96 -19.51
N LEU A 189 7.64 -3.10 -18.79
CA LEU A 189 8.08 -1.73 -18.52
C LEU A 189 9.31 -1.69 -17.61
N ALA A 190 9.40 -2.55 -16.62
CA ALA A 190 10.51 -2.62 -15.68
C ALA A 190 11.86 -2.95 -16.36
N SER A 191 11.83 -3.71 -17.48
CA SER A 191 13.01 -3.99 -18.30
C SER A 191 13.46 -2.84 -19.19
N GLN A 192 12.62 -1.82 -19.39
CA GLN A 192 12.84 -0.73 -20.34
C GLN A 192 13.21 0.61 -19.73
N CYS A 193 13.00 0.82 -18.42
CA CYS A 193 13.28 2.10 -17.76
C CYS A 193 13.68 1.91 -16.30
N ASP A 194 14.22 2.98 -15.70
CA ASP A 194 14.61 3.03 -14.29
C ASP A 194 13.66 3.92 -13.43
N TYR A 195 12.54 4.36 -13.98
CA TYR A 195 11.54 5.12 -13.24
C TYR A 195 10.91 4.28 -12.11
N PRO A 196 10.62 4.88 -10.93
CA PRO A 196 9.87 4.22 -9.88
C PRO A 196 8.48 3.78 -10.34
N LEU A 197 8.06 2.61 -9.91
CA LEU A 197 6.79 2.01 -10.29
C LEU A 197 5.80 2.00 -9.13
N HIS A 198 4.57 2.44 -9.42
CA HIS A 198 3.45 2.39 -8.50
C HIS A 198 2.55 1.20 -8.86
N VAL A 199 2.66 0.13 -8.09
CA VAL A 199 2.02 -1.14 -8.38
C VAL A 199 0.63 -1.23 -7.72
N GLY A 200 -0.31 -1.87 -8.39
CA GLY A 200 -1.65 -2.14 -7.87
C GLY A 200 -2.54 -2.75 -8.94
N ILE A 201 -3.55 -3.50 -8.49
CA ILE A 201 -4.63 -4.01 -9.32
C ILE A 201 -5.78 -3.02 -9.24
N THR A 202 -6.31 -2.57 -10.38
CA THR A 202 -7.51 -1.72 -10.39
C THR A 202 -8.77 -2.58 -10.42
N GLU A 203 -9.88 -2.06 -9.87
CA GLU A 203 -11.17 -2.79 -9.91
C GLU A 203 -11.05 -4.22 -9.37
N ALA A 204 -10.27 -4.40 -8.28
CA ALA A 204 -10.01 -5.73 -7.75
C ALA A 204 -11.27 -6.41 -7.19
N GLY A 205 -12.26 -5.62 -6.76
CA GLY A 205 -13.55 -6.11 -6.28
C GLY A 205 -13.77 -5.82 -4.80
N THR A 206 -14.70 -6.59 -4.19
CA THR A 206 -15.01 -6.51 -2.76
C THR A 206 -13.84 -6.98 -1.90
N ILE A 207 -13.90 -6.75 -0.59
CA ILE A 207 -12.82 -7.06 0.35
C ILE A 207 -12.27 -8.48 0.14
N ASN A 208 -13.12 -9.50 0.16
CA ASN A 208 -12.66 -10.90 0.09
C ASN A 208 -11.95 -11.24 -1.24
N SER A 209 -12.56 -10.93 -2.38
CA SER A 209 -11.99 -11.22 -3.70
C SER A 209 -10.85 -10.27 -4.06
N GLY A 210 -10.99 -9.00 -3.68
CA GLY A 210 -10.02 -7.95 -4.00
C GLY A 210 -8.70 -8.11 -3.24
N ILE A 211 -8.73 -8.59 -1.99
CA ILE A 211 -7.52 -8.92 -1.22
C ILE A 211 -6.72 -10.01 -1.95
N ILE A 212 -7.38 -11.08 -2.39
CA ILE A 212 -6.72 -12.20 -3.09
C ILE A 212 -6.06 -11.71 -4.39
N LYS A 213 -6.81 -10.99 -5.24
CA LYS A 213 -6.27 -10.44 -6.49
C LYS A 213 -5.10 -9.49 -6.25
N SER A 214 -5.22 -8.62 -5.26
CA SER A 214 -4.17 -7.67 -4.89
C SER A 214 -2.94 -8.38 -4.32
N ALA A 215 -3.12 -9.36 -3.46
CA ALA A 215 -2.03 -10.14 -2.88
C ALA A 215 -1.25 -10.91 -3.97
N VAL A 216 -1.97 -11.56 -4.90
CA VAL A 216 -1.33 -12.25 -6.02
C VAL A 216 -0.61 -11.26 -6.95
N GLY A 217 -1.29 -10.20 -7.42
CA GLY A 217 -0.71 -9.29 -8.42
C GLY A 217 0.42 -8.42 -7.87
N ILE A 218 0.18 -7.75 -6.73
CA ILE A 218 1.19 -6.92 -6.08
C ILE A 218 2.30 -7.79 -5.50
N GLY A 219 1.94 -8.90 -4.83
CA GLY A 219 2.90 -9.81 -4.20
C GLY A 219 3.87 -10.41 -5.21
N THR A 220 3.40 -10.88 -6.36
CA THR A 220 4.26 -11.42 -7.43
C THR A 220 5.28 -10.37 -7.91
N LEU A 221 4.83 -9.15 -8.21
CA LEU A 221 5.72 -8.09 -8.69
C LEU A 221 6.75 -7.68 -7.63
N LEU A 222 6.31 -7.53 -6.38
CA LEU A 222 7.22 -7.21 -5.27
C LEU A 222 8.23 -8.33 -5.01
N ALA A 223 7.82 -9.61 -5.13
CA ALA A 223 8.71 -10.76 -5.00
C ALA A 223 9.81 -10.79 -6.09
N GLU A 224 9.54 -10.20 -7.26
CA GLU A 224 10.48 -10.01 -8.35
C GLU A 224 11.29 -8.70 -8.23
N GLY A 225 11.13 -7.97 -7.14
CA GLY A 225 11.81 -6.69 -6.91
C GLY A 225 11.18 -5.50 -7.65
N ILE A 226 10.00 -5.66 -8.25
CA ILE A 226 9.29 -4.64 -9.04
C ILE A 226 8.25 -3.94 -8.17
N GLY A 227 8.41 -2.64 -7.94
CA GLY A 227 7.47 -1.81 -7.19
C GLY A 227 8.15 -0.97 -6.12
N ASP A 228 7.87 0.32 -6.14
CA ASP A 228 8.41 1.32 -5.21
C ASP A 228 7.33 1.96 -4.35
N THR A 229 6.10 1.96 -4.84
CA THR A 229 4.88 2.27 -4.06
C THR A 229 3.78 1.31 -4.47
N ILE A 230 2.88 1.00 -3.54
CA ILE A 230 1.73 0.13 -3.80
C ILE A 230 0.41 0.82 -3.46
N ARG A 231 -0.67 0.42 -4.13
CA ARG A 231 -2.04 0.68 -3.71
C ARG A 231 -2.91 -0.54 -3.95
N VAL A 232 -3.49 -1.05 -2.89
CA VAL A 232 -4.62 -1.97 -2.94
C VAL A 232 -5.88 -1.17 -3.28
N SER A 233 -6.79 -1.68 -4.12
CA SER A 233 -8.02 -1.00 -4.50
C SER A 233 -9.20 -1.93 -4.21
N LEU A 234 -10.00 -1.60 -3.19
CA LEU A 234 -11.12 -2.40 -2.71
C LEU A 234 -12.41 -1.58 -2.76
N THR A 235 -13.53 -2.26 -2.99
CA THR A 235 -14.84 -1.66 -2.77
C THR A 235 -15.14 -1.68 -1.26
N GLY A 236 -15.01 -0.52 -0.60
CA GLY A 236 -15.25 -0.40 0.85
C GLY A 236 -14.43 0.70 1.53
N ASP A 237 -14.17 0.54 2.82
CA ASP A 237 -13.37 1.48 3.61
C ASP A 237 -11.90 1.44 3.17
N PRO A 238 -11.31 2.58 2.76
CA PRO A 238 -9.92 2.64 2.30
C PRO A 238 -8.89 2.31 3.39
N VAL A 239 -9.26 2.28 4.67
CA VAL A 239 -8.40 1.76 5.75
C VAL A 239 -8.05 0.29 5.52
N GLN A 240 -8.98 -0.51 4.96
CA GLN A 240 -8.72 -1.91 4.62
C GLN A 240 -7.70 -2.05 3.48
N GLU A 241 -7.64 -1.08 2.56
CA GLU A 241 -6.60 -1.04 1.51
C GLU A 241 -5.21 -0.91 2.13
N VAL A 242 -5.06 -0.03 3.13
CA VAL A 242 -3.79 0.19 3.85
C VAL A 242 -3.37 -1.06 4.62
N LYS A 243 -4.27 -1.63 5.43
CA LYS A 243 -4.02 -2.86 6.19
C LYS A 243 -3.59 -4.01 5.27
N THR A 244 -4.29 -4.20 4.15
CA THR A 244 -3.95 -5.22 3.14
C THR A 244 -2.59 -4.94 2.50
N GLY A 245 -2.28 -3.69 2.20
CA GLY A 245 -0.97 -3.28 1.66
C GLY A 245 0.17 -3.68 2.59
N PHE A 246 0.04 -3.38 3.89
CA PHE A 246 1.03 -3.79 4.89
C PHE A 246 1.10 -5.31 5.08
N ALA A 247 -0.04 -6.01 5.03
CA ALA A 247 -0.06 -7.46 5.12
C ALA A 247 0.75 -8.11 3.96
N ILE A 248 0.60 -7.60 2.73
CA ILE A 248 1.41 -8.04 1.58
C ILE A 248 2.89 -7.76 1.80
N LEU A 249 3.25 -6.55 2.24
CA LEU A 249 4.64 -6.17 2.48
C LEU A 249 5.29 -6.99 3.60
N LYS A 250 4.56 -7.25 4.69
CA LYS A 250 5.01 -8.11 5.79
C LYS A 250 5.22 -9.56 5.33
N ALA A 251 4.27 -10.12 4.58
CA ALA A 251 4.37 -11.49 4.07
C ALA A 251 5.62 -11.70 3.18
N LEU A 252 6.15 -10.63 2.59
CA LEU A 252 7.36 -10.63 1.76
C LEU A 252 8.62 -10.16 2.52
N GLY A 253 8.53 -9.80 3.80
CA GLY A 253 9.64 -9.26 4.57
C GLY A 253 10.16 -7.90 4.08
N LEU A 254 9.32 -7.12 3.39
CA LEU A 254 9.70 -5.81 2.81
C LEU A 254 9.45 -4.63 3.76
N ARG A 255 8.52 -4.76 4.68
CA ARG A 255 8.20 -3.77 5.73
C ARG A 255 7.80 -4.49 7.01
N GLU A 256 8.25 -3.97 8.13
CA GLU A 256 7.79 -4.34 9.46
C GLU A 256 6.81 -3.26 9.95
N TYR A 257 5.56 -3.65 10.20
CA TYR A 257 4.52 -2.76 10.72
C TYR A 257 3.45 -3.57 11.43
N GLY A 258 3.24 -3.27 12.71
CA GLY A 258 2.27 -3.95 13.54
C GLY A 258 2.59 -5.43 13.79
N PRO A 259 1.73 -6.14 14.55
CA PRO A 259 1.96 -7.51 14.95
C PRO A 259 1.79 -8.50 13.79
N THR A 260 2.52 -9.62 13.88
CA THR A 260 2.34 -10.79 13.01
C THR A 260 1.78 -11.94 13.85
N LEU A 261 0.61 -12.45 13.48
CA LEU A 261 0.04 -13.63 14.11
C LEU A 261 0.45 -14.91 13.37
N ILE A 262 1.03 -15.86 14.09
CA ILE A 262 1.28 -17.21 13.62
C ILE A 262 0.26 -18.14 14.30
N SER A 263 -0.57 -18.84 13.51
CA SER A 263 -1.53 -19.80 14.03
C SER A 263 -1.47 -21.07 13.21
N CYS A 264 -1.45 -22.23 13.89
CA CYS A 264 -1.50 -23.50 13.20
C CYS A 264 -2.92 -23.80 12.68
N PRO A 265 -3.06 -24.57 11.60
CA PRO A 265 -4.37 -25.03 11.16
C PRO A 265 -4.98 -25.97 12.22
N THR A 266 -6.30 -25.95 12.36
CA THR A 266 -7.01 -26.90 13.21
C THR A 266 -6.80 -28.33 12.69
N CYS A 267 -6.38 -29.24 13.57
CA CYS A 267 -6.18 -30.64 13.22
C CYS A 267 -6.64 -31.56 14.39
N GLY A 268 -6.63 -32.85 14.23
CA GLY A 268 -7.06 -33.84 15.25
C GLY A 268 -6.28 -33.77 16.58
N ARG A 269 -5.17 -33.05 16.64
CA ARG A 269 -4.38 -32.84 17.86
C ARG A 269 -4.78 -31.61 18.67
N THR A 270 -5.60 -30.71 18.09
CA THR A 270 -6.06 -29.50 18.75
C THR A 270 -6.87 -29.84 19.99
N ARG A 271 -6.57 -29.17 21.12
CA ARG A 271 -7.17 -29.44 22.44
C ARG A 271 -7.94 -28.25 23.01
N ILE A 272 -7.95 -27.12 22.32
CA ILE A 272 -8.64 -25.87 22.68
C ILE A 272 -9.49 -25.39 21.51
N ASN A 273 -10.37 -24.45 21.74
CA ASN A 273 -11.07 -23.76 20.64
C ASN A 273 -10.13 -22.77 19.96
N LEU A 274 -9.21 -23.32 19.13
CA LEU A 274 -8.13 -22.58 18.48
C LEU A 274 -8.64 -21.45 17.58
N GLU A 275 -9.70 -21.70 16.81
CA GLU A 275 -10.26 -20.69 15.90
C GLU A 275 -10.75 -19.47 16.68
N LYS A 276 -11.57 -19.68 17.70
CA LYS A 276 -12.07 -18.59 18.55
C LYS A 276 -10.92 -17.85 19.23
N LEU A 277 -9.93 -18.56 19.72
CA LEU A 277 -8.76 -17.97 20.38
C LEU A 277 -7.95 -17.11 19.40
N ALA A 278 -7.62 -17.66 18.22
CA ALA A 278 -6.85 -16.95 17.20
C ALA A 278 -7.55 -15.67 16.74
N LEU A 279 -8.85 -15.74 16.44
CA LEU A 279 -9.66 -14.56 16.06
C LEU A 279 -9.73 -13.52 17.19
N THR A 280 -9.82 -13.96 18.45
CA THR A 280 -9.84 -13.04 19.61
C THR A 280 -8.49 -12.34 19.76
N VAL A 281 -7.40 -13.07 19.62
CA VAL A 281 -6.04 -12.52 19.68
C VAL A 281 -5.80 -11.57 18.51
N GLU A 282 -6.14 -11.96 17.28
CA GLU A 282 -6.01 -11.12 16.08
C GLU A 282 -6.74 -9.78 16.25
N LYS A 283 -7.98 -9.82 16.73
CA LYS A 283 -8.77 -8.61 16.98
C LYS A 283 -8.14 -7.69 18.03
N LYS A 284 -7.57 -8.25 19.12
CA LYS A 284 -6.90 -7.46 20.16
C LYS A 284 -5.56 -6.89 19.67
N LEU A 285 -4.89 -7.56 18.73
CA LEU A 285 -3.65 -7.09 18.12
C LEU A 285 -3.84 -5.92 17.15
N ASP A 286 -5.04 -5.70 16.64
CA ASP A 286 -5.35 -4.67 15.62
C ASP A 286 -5.00 -3.22 16.05
N GLY A 287 -4.86 -2.94 17.35
CA GLY A 287 -4.48 -1.63 17.88
C GLY A 287 -2.97 -1.42 18.08
N ILE A 288 -2.15 -2.44 17.84
CA ILE A 288 -0.70 -2.39 18.06
C ILE A 288 -0.01 -2.03 16.74
N THR A 289 0.84 -1.01 16.77
CA THR A 289 1.62 -0.56 15.60
C THR A 289 3.06 -1.06 15.62
N GLU A 290 3.56 -1.45 16.77
CA GLU A 290 4.90 -1.99 16.96
C GLU A 290 5.02 -3.40 16.38
N PRO A 291 6.12 -3.73 15.71
CA PRO A 291 6.38 -5.08 15.21
C PRO A 291 6.55 -6.07 16.38
N ILE A 292 5.71 -7.09 16.42
CA ILE A 292 5.82 -8.22 17.36
C ILE A 292 5.24 -9.47 16.71
N THR A 293 5.89 -10.61 16.87
CA THR A 293 5.40 -11.90 16.38
C THR A 293 4.74 -12.68 17.51
N VAL A 294 3.45 -12.94 17.37
CA VAL A 294 2.63 -13.64 18.35
C VAL A 294 2.18 -14.98 17.78
N ALA A 295 2.34 -16.06 18.55
CA ALA A 295 1.94 -17.39 18.13
C ALA A 295 0.75 -17.93 18.94
N VAL A 296 -0.22 -18.52 18.23
CA VAL A 296 -1.38 -19.21 18.83
C VAL A 296 -1.45 -20.64 18.28
N MET A 297 -1.03 -21.61 19.11
CA MET A 297 -0.89 -23.00 18.72
C MET A 297 -1.91 -23.90 19.41
N GLY A 298 -2.53 -24.79 18.65
CA GLY A 298 -3.61 -25.66 19.15
C GLY A 298 -3.18 -26.86 19.99
N CYS A 299 -1.88 -27.19 20.03
CA CYS A 299 -1.35 -28.29 20.84
C CYS A 299 0.10 -28.05 21.25
N VAL A 300 0.51 -28.71 22.34
CA VAL A 300 1.87 -28.59 22.89
C VAL A 300 2.91 -29.42 22.11
N VAL A 301 2.50 -30.30 21.23
CA VAL A 301 3.40 -31.24 20.54
C VAL A 301 4.31 -30.52 19.54
N ASN A 302 3.74 -29.72 18.67
CA ASN A 302 4.47 -28.98 17.63
C ASN A 302 4.53 -27.46 17.92
N GLY A 303 3.66 -26.97 18.81
CA GLY A 303 3.50 -25.54 19.05
C GLY A 303 4.81 -24.82 19.37
N PRO A 304 5.57 -25.22 20.39
CA PRO A 304 6.80 -24.53 20.74
C PRO A 304 7.90 -24.66 19.69
N GLY A 305 7.91 -25.72 18.90
CA GLY A 305 8.87 -25.95 17.82
C GLY A 305 8.61 -25.09 16.59
N GLU A 306 7.38 -25.09 16.08
CA GLU A 306 6.97 -24.32 14.90
C GLU A 306 6.90 -22.81 15.18
N ALA A 307 6.65 -22.43 16.42
CA ALA A 307 6.58 -21.03 16.84
C ALA A 307 7.82 -20.53 17.60
N ARG A 308 8.96 -21.23 17.47
CA ARG A 308 10.21 -20.91 18.18
C ARG A 308 10.67 -19.47 17.93
N GLU A 309 10.47 -18.97 16.72
CA GLU A 309 10.90 -17.64 16.31
C GLU A 309 9.88 -16.55 16.73
N ALA A 310 8.72 -16.93 17.27
CA ALA A 310 7.77 -15.94 17.78
C ALA A 310 8.30 -15.26 19.04
N ASP A 311 8.07 -13.95 19.16
CA ASP A 311 8.44 -13.20 20.37
C ASP A 311 7.71 -13.77 21.60
N VAL A 312 6.43 -14.11 21.44
CA VAL A 312 5.60 -14.68 22.50
C VAL A 312 4.52 -15.56 21.89
N GLY A 313 4.06 -16.54 22.61
CA GLY A 313 2.97 -17.37 22.12
C GLY A 313 2.36 -18.29 23.18
N ILE A 314 1.27 -18.91 22.78
CA ILE A 314 0.53 -19.90 23.56
C ILE A 314 0.43 -21.21 22.79
N ALA A 315 0.59 -22.33 23.49
CA ALA A 315 0.34 -23.67 22.96
C ALA A 315 -0.74 -24.34 23.82
N GLY A 316 -1.89 -24.70 23.18
CA GLY A 316 -3.05 -25.26 23.87
C GLY A 316 -2.82 -26.67 24.41
N GLY A 317 -3.32 -26.91 25.60
CA GLY A 317 -3.43 -28.21 26.27
C GLY A 317 -4.88 -28.47 26.70
N ILE A 318 -5.13 -29.56 27.46
CA ILE A 318 -6.46 -29.88 27.98
C ILE A 318 -6.75 -29.02 29.21
N GLY A 319 -7.65 -28.02 29.07
CA GLY A 319 -8.03 -27.08 30.14
C GLY A 319 -6.93 -26.09 30.54
N GLU A 320 -5.80 -26.12 29.88
CA GLU A 320 -4.65 -25.22 30.14
C GLU A 320 -3.89 -24.90 28.84
N GLY A 321 -3.08 -23.86 28.85
CA GLY A 321 -2.13 -23.50 27.81
C GLY A 321 -0.71 -23.33 28.35
N LEU A 322 0.28 -23.49 27.48
CA LEU A 322 1.67 -23.16 27.76
C LEU A 322 2.00 -21.80 27.15
N LEU A 323 2.26 -20.82 27.99
CA LEU A 323 2.79 -19.52 27.56
C LEU A 323 4.31 -19.66 27.36
N PHE A 324 4.83 -19.16 26.24
CA PHE A 324 6.24 -19.22 25.89
C PHE A 324 6.75 -17.91 25.29
N HIS A 325 8.05 -17.65 25.43
CA HIS A 325 8.78 -16.54 24.87
C HIS A 325 9.99 -17.09 24.11
N LYS A 326 10.07 -16.79 22.80
CA LYS A 326 11.18 -17.27 21.93
C LYS A 326 11.44 -18.79 22.07
N GLY A 327 10.37 -19.56 22.10
CA GLY A 327 10.42 -21.02 22.22
C GLY A 327 10.64 -21.55 23.66
N GLU A 328 10.95 -20.71 24.64
CA GLU A 328 11.11 -21.11 26.04
C GLU A 328 9.80 -21.01 26.80
N ILE A 329 9.40 -22.09 27.47
CA ILE A 329 8.17 -22.15 28.25
C ILE A 329 8.32 -21.26 29.49
N LEU A 330 7.45 -20.25 29.64
CA LEU A 330 7.41 -19.38 30.80
C LEU A 330 6.60 -20.00 31.94
N ARG A 331 5.34 -20.38 31.64
CA ARG A 331 4.39 -20.94 32.62
C ARG A 331 3.21 -21.60 31.96
N LYS A 332 2.49 -22.39 32.75
CA LYS A 332 1.15 -22.88 32.41
C LYS A 332 0.11 -21.83 32.79
N VAL A 333 -0.94 -21.75 32.00
CA VAL A 333 -2.04 -20.79 32.14
C VAL A 333 -3.37 -21.54 31.97
N LYS A 334 -4.38 -21.23 32.76
CA LYS A 334 -5.71 -21.81 32.57
C LYS A 334 -6.32 -21.33 31.25
N GLU A 335 -7.13 -22.17 30.59
CA GLU A 335 -7.71 -21.87 29.28
C GLU A 335 -8.47 -20.53 29.29
N GLU A 336 -9.21 -20.22 30.35
CA GLU A 336 -9.98 -18.98 30.52
C GLU A 336 -9.11 -17.71 30.66
N GLU A 337 -7.86 -17.85 31.10
CA GLU A 337 -6.92 -16.75 31.35
C GLU A 337 -5.92 -16.54 30.19
N ILE A 338 -5.94 -17.42 29.18
CA ILE A 338 -4.94 -17.47 28.10
C ILE A 338 -4.76 -16.11 27.40
N VAL A 339 -5.88 -15.45 27.02
CA VAL A 339 -5.83 -14.19 26.29
C VAL A 339 -5.20 -13.09 27.15
N ASP A 340 -5.63 -12.99 28.41
CA ASP A 340 -5.16 -11.92 29.29
C ASP A 340 -3.70 -12.08 29.68
N GLU A 341 -3.26 -13.30 29.96
CA GLU A 341 -1.87 -13.59 30.24
C GLU A 341 -0.95 -13.41 29.03
N LEU A 342 -1.43 -13.75 27.84
CA LEU A 342 -0.71 -13.50 26.59
C LEU A 342 -0.51 -11.99 26.38
N PHE A 343 -1.55 -11.17 26.56
CA PHE A 343 -1.45 -9.72 26.37
C PHE A 343 -0.63 -9.02 27.45
N LYS A 344 -0.64 -9.50 28.70
CA LYS A 344 0.28 -9.02 29.73
C LYS A 344 1.76 -9.21 29.31
N GLU A 345 2.09 -10.35 28.71
CA GLU A 345 3.46 -10.60 28.26
C GLU A 345 3.80 -9.78 27.00
N ILE A 346 2.86 -9.59 26.07
CA ILE A 346 2.99 -8.68 24.91
C ILE A 346 3.33 -7.26 25.40
N ASP A 347 2.52 -6.71 26.32
CA ASP A 347 2.71 -5.36 26.84
C ASP A 347 4.09 -5.20 27.51
N LYS A 348 4.52 -6.19 28.27
CA LYS A 348 5.86 -6.20 28.90
C LYS A 348 6.96 -6.15 27.83
N ILE A 349 6.89 -6.99 26.80
CA ILE A 349 7.88 -7.01 25.70
C ILE A 349 7.91 -5.67 24.98
N LEU A 350 6.76 -5.08 24.69
CA LEU A 350 6.66 -3.78 24.02
C LEU A 350 7.23 -2.65 24.89
N MET A 351 6.98 -2.67 26.20
CA MET A 351 7.58 -1.71 27.14
C MET A 351 9.10 -1.83 27.21
N GLU A 352 9.62 -3.06 27.26
CA GLU A 352 11.07 -3.31 27.28
C GLU A 352 11.77 -2.82 26.00
N ARG A 353 11.08 -2.91 24.84
CA ARG A 353 11.58 -2.40 23.54
C ARG A 353 11.61 -0.87 23.48
N LYS A 354 10.63 -0.20 24.10
CA LYS A 354 10.58 1.28 24.16
C LYS A 354 11.66 1.89 25.09
N ASN A 355 12.15 1.11 26.04
CA ASN A 355 13.15 1.55 27.00
C ASN A 355 14.61 1.27 26.56
N LYS A 356 14.80 0.61 25.44
CA LYS A 356 16.10 0.36 24.78
C LYS A 356 16.33 1.33 23.62
#